data_a4b716afa6f9eae6eb248a8faf8eb74e
#
_entry.id   a4b716afa6f9eae6eb248a8faf8eb74e
#
_cell.length_a   1.000
_cell.length_b   1.000
_cell.length_c   1.000
_cell.angle_alpha   90.00
_cell.angle_beta   90.00
_cell.angle_gamma   90.00
#
_symmetry.space_group_name_H-M   'P 1'
#
loop_
_entity.id
_entity.type
_entity.pdbx_description
1 polymer ?
#
loop_
_entity_poly.entity_id
_entity_poly.type
_entity_poly.pdbx_seq_one_letter_code
_entity_poly.pdbx_strand_id
1 'polypeptide(L)'
;MATLEAARKQIAPVSFDDAPQLRVLTCGSVDDGKSTLLGRLLFDIHAVLEDQLQALDSESRRWGTQGAGRDYALLLDGLSAEREQGITIDVAYRYFSTRRRSFIMADTPGHEQYTRNMATGASQADLAIILIDARRGVLPQTRRHAFIAATLGVRHAVLAINKMDLAGFSEARFDEIVAQFASAAQALGLRSVVAVPLCARDGDNVATRSDRMGWYAGPTLLEHLETVDVASDAQDISGFRLPVQLVARPDAEFRGYAGTIAGGAVRPGDEIVALPSAKRARIARIVTADGDRPEAGEGDAVTLTLDREIDIARGDVLAAAASAPEPVAKLTATLLWMADESLLIGRDYALHLGPATASARIESIHHAVDVETYAPRPATWLALNELGSVTIALDRKLVAAPYRDVRALGAFILVDRVTRQTVALGVVDALPLAATAPTATSVRPTQILRPARWALPLAAGAAMAALAGLLTHDPATTATLGLANVLVFAVARRIENLLA
;
A
#
# COMPACT_ATOMS: atom_id res chain seq x y z
N MET A 1 44.36 -0.45 -32.74
CA MET A 1 44.44 -0.20 -31.30
C MET A 1 43.90 1.17 -30.91
N ALA A 2 44.14 2.24 -31.66
CA ALA A 2 43.64 3.59 -31.33
C ALA A 2 42.09 3.76 -31.35
N THR A 3 41.34 2.96 -32.10
CA THR A 3 39.89 2.99 -32.22
C THR A 3 39.17 2.34 -31.07
N LEU A 4 39.76 1.36 -30.41
CA LEU A 4 39.20 0.70 -29.21
C LEU A 4 39.41 1.51 -27.93
N GLU A 5 40.49 2.32 -27.88
CA GLU A 5 40.77 3.23 -26.76
C GLU A 5 39.88 4.49 -26.79
N ALA A 6 39.53 4.95 -28.00
CA ALA A 6 38.59 6.06 -28.19
C ALA A 6 37.16 5.66 -27.81
N ALA A 7 36.75 4.41 -28.09
CA ALA A 7 35.44 3.89 -27.67
C ALA A 7 35.33 3.68 -26.14
N ARG A 8 36.43 3.29 -25.48
CA ARG A 8 36.49 3.17 -24.02
C ARG A 8 36.40 4.50 -23.26
N LYS A 9 36.83 5.62 -23.87
CA LYS A 9 36.75 6.96 -23.29
C LYS A 9 35.35 7.59 -23.32
N GLN A 10 34.40 7.00 -24.06
CA GLN A 10 33.03 7.51 -24.16
C GLN A 10 32.03 6.86 -23.18
N ILE A 11 32.45 5.82 -22.45
CA ILE A 11 31.63 5.20 -21.40
C ILE A 11 32.32 5.50 -20.06
N ALA A 12 32.27 6.76 -19.64
CA ALA A 12 32.44 7.05 -18.23
C ALA A 12 31.18 6.48 -17.55
N PRO A 13 31.29 5.58 -16.55
CA PRO A 13 30.15 5.18 -15.78
C PRO A 13 29.58 6.45 -15.14
N VAL A 14 28.35 6.83 -15.51
CA VAL A 14 27.59 7.80 -14.74
C VAL A 14 27.51 7.19 -13.34
N SER A 15 28.03 7.89 -12.32
CA SER A 15 27.85 7.42 -10.95
C SER A 15 26.36 7.31 -10.70
N PHE A 16 25.90 6.17 -10.20
CA PHE A 16 24.48 5.93 -9.89
C PHE A 16 23.94 6.94 -8.89
N ASP A 17 24.82 7.66 -8.19
CA ASP A 17 24.49 8.53 -7.07
C ASP A 17 23.97 9.93 -7.47
N ASP A 18 24.23 10.42 -8.70
CA ASP A 18 23.90 11.81 -9.08
C ASP A 18 22.73 11.94 -10.08
N ALA A 19 22.29 10.85 -10.73
CA ALA A 19 21.18 10.92 -11.68
C ALA A 19 19.83 10.69 -10.98
N PRO A 20 18.79 11.51 -11.29
CA PRO A 20 17.47 11.30 -10.70
C PRO A 20 16.96 9.89 -10.96
N GLN A 21 16.58 9.19 -9.91
CA GLN A 21 16.13 7.80 -9.96
C GLN A 21 14.63 7.71 -10.24
N LEU A 22 14.22 6.76 -11.08
CA LEU A 22 12.82 6.42 -11.33
C LEU A 22 12.58 4.94 -11.02
N ARG A 23 11.60 4.66 -10.16
CA ARG A 23 11.15 3.30 -9.85
C ARG A 23 9.92 3.00 -10.68
N VAL A 24 10.02 1.99 -11.52
CA VAL A 24 8.99 1.65 -12.50
C VAL A 24 8.49 0.23 -12.28
N LEU A 25 7.18 0.08 -12.31
CA LEU A 25 6.49 -1.21 -12.23
C LEU A 25 6.01 -1.61 -13.62
N THR A 26 6.22 -2.86 -14.06
CA THR A 26 5.46 -3.43 -15.17
C THR A 26 4.28 -4.24 -14.64
N CYS A 27 3.07 -3.99 -15.13
CA CYS A 27 1.87 -4.72 -14.74
C CYS A 27 0.93 -4.92 -15.94
N GLY A 28 -0.04 -5.82 -15.81
CA GLY A 28 -0.94 -6.21 -16.89
C GLY A 28 -1.28 -7.69 -16.77
N SER A 29 -2.06 -8.21 -17.71
CA SER A 29 -2.53 -9.59 -17.69
C SER A 29 -1.40 -10.57 -18.11
N VAL A 30 -1.67 -11.86 -17.94
CA VAL A 30 -0.78 -12.91 -18.45
C VAL A 30 -0.71 -12.77 -19.98
N ASP A 31 0.47 -13.01 -20.53
CA ASP A 31 0.77 -12.96 -21.96
C ASP A 31 0.67 -11.56 -22.62
N ASP A 32 0.50 -10.48 -21.87
CA ASP A 32 0.54 -9.13 -22.44
C ASP A 32 1.96 -8.71 -22.87
N GLY A 33 3.01 -9.46 -22.47
CA GLY A 33 4.39 -9.29 -22.91
C GLY A 33 5.24 -8.40 -21.99
N LYS A 34 4.98 -8.41 -20.68
CA LYS A 34 5.72 -7.62 -19.66
C LYS A 34 7.21 -7.91 -19.69
N SER A 35 7.60 -9.17 -19.47
CA SER A 35 9.02 -9.58 -19.47
C SER A 35 9.67 -9.40 -20.85
N THR A 36 8.92 -9.64 -21.94
CA THR A 36 9.41 -9.35 -23.30
C THR A 36 9.74 -7.88 -23.49
N LEU A 37 8.85 -6.97 -23.03
CA LEU A 37 9.05 -5.53 -23.14
C LEU A 37 10.26 -5.06 -22.36
N LEU A 38 10.40 -5.50 -21.12
CA LEU A 38 11.53 -5.11 -20.27
C LEU A 38 12.86 -5.70 -20.82
N GLY A 39 12.87 -6.98 -21.21
CA GLY A 39 14.05 -7.59 -21.83
C GLY A 39 14.45 -6.90 -23.14
N ARG A 40 13.47 -6.50 -23.96
CA ARG A 40 13.69 -5.72 -25.16
C ARG A 40 14.26 -4.33 -24.88
N LEU A 41 13.71 -3.62 -23.88
CA LEU A 41 14.23 -2.33 -23.46
C LEU A 41 15.68 -2.43 -23.02
N LEU A 42 16.04 -3.42 -22.19
CA LEU A 42 17.42 -3.65 -21.75
C LEU A 42 18.36 -3.94 -22.93
N PHE A 43 17.89 -4.70 -23.92
CA PHE A 43 18.65 -4.96 -25.14
C PHE A 43 18.89 -3.68 -25.97
N ASP A 44 17.83 -2.89 -26.20
CA ASP A 44 17.89 -1.69 -27.03
C ASP A 44 18.80 -0.59 -26.44
N ILE A 45 18.89 -0.49 -25.10
CA ILE A 45 19.78 0.44 -24.40
C ILE A 45 21.20 -0.12 -24.18
N HIS A 46 21.52 -1.30 -24.73
CA HIS A 46 22.80 -1.98 -24.55
C HIS A 46 23.17 -2.27 -23.09
N ALA A 47 22.19 -2.51 -22.23
CA ALA A 47 22.40 -2.88 -20.81
C ALA A 47 22.65 -4.38 -20.60
N VAL A 48 22.58 -5.20 -21.66
CA VAL A 48 22.83 -6.65 -21.63
C VAL A 48 24.26 -6.93 -22.06
N LEU A 49 24.98 -7.73 -21.26
CA LEU A 49 26.36 -8.09 -21.56
C LEU A 49 26.44 -9.12 -22.71
N GLU A 50 27.58 -9.17 -23.40
CA GLU A 50 27.79 -10.04 -24.57
C GLU A 50 27.62 -11.54 -24.25
N ASP A 51 28.12 -11.98 -23.11
CA ASP A 51 27.94 -13.35 -22.60
C ASP A 51 26.48 -13.70 -22.34
N GLN A 52 25.69 -12.75 -21.80
CA GLN A 52 24.26 -12.89 -21.61
C GLN A 52 23.50 -12.97 -22.94
N LEU A 53 23.94 -12.23 -23.97
CA LEU A 53 23.36 -12.31 -25.32
C LEU A 53 23.62 -13.65 -25.98
N GLN A 54 24.81 -14.21 -25.81
CA GLN A 54 25.15 -15.56 -26.32
C GLN A 54 24.34 -16.64 -25.58
N ALA A 55 24.18 -16.51 -24.27
CA ALA A 55 23.31 -17.38 -23.48
C ALA A 55 21.86 -17.28 -23.98
N LEU A 56 21.34 -16.07 -24.17
CA LEU A 56 20.00 -15.80 -24.69
C LEU A 56 19.77 -16.48 -26.05
N ASP A 57 20.73 -16.39 -26.96
CA ASP A 57 20.63 -17.02 -28.30
C ASP A 57 20.53 -18.55 -28.19
N SER A 58 21.25 -19.16 -27.27
CA SER A 58 21.22 -20.60 -27.03
C SER A 58 19.92 -21.04 -26.33
N GLU A 59 19.47 -20.29 -25.33
CA GLU A 59 18.24 -20.53 -24.56
C GLU A 59 16.99 -20.30 -25.41
N SER A 60 16.97 -19.25 -26.25
CA SER A 60 15.87 -18.95 -27.16
C SER A 60 15.61 -20.09 -28.14
N ARG A 61 16.66 -20.78 -28.61
CA ARG A 61 16.51 -21.96 -29.46
C ARG A 61 15.93 -23.18 -28.73
N ARG A 62 16.16 -23.27 -27.40
CA ARG A 62 15.78 -24.42 -26.60
C ARG A 62 14.42 -24.25 -25.95
N TRP A 63 14.13 -23.03 -25.45
CA TRP A 63 12.96 -22.73 -24.62
C TRP A 63 12.10 -21.58 -25.15
N GLY A 64 12.58 -20.88 -26.20
CA GLY A 64 11.91 -19.66 -26.69
C GLY A 64 10.54 -19.93 -27.26
N THR A 65 9.62 -19.02 -26.99
CA THR A 65 8.23 -19.03 -27.47
C THR A 65 8.03 -18.18 -28.73
N GLN A 66 9.07 -17.44 -29.17
CA GLN A 66 9.02 -16.45 -30.25
C GLN A 66 9.48 -17.01 -31.63
N GLY A 67 9.50 -18.33 -31.82
CA GLY A 67 9.93 -18.97 -33.05
C GLY A 67 11.45 -18.90 -33.26
N ALA A 68 11.92 -18.44 -34.45
CA ALA A 68 13.35 -18.34 -34.75
C ALA A 68 14.02 -17.08 -34.18
N GLY A 69 13.27 -16.15 -33.59
CA GLY A 69 13.78 -14.91 -33.00
C GLY A 69 14.31 -15.09 -31.59
N ARG A 70 15.02 -14.05 -31.09
CA ARG A 70 15.42 -13.98 -29.68
C ARG A 70 14.18 -13.82 -28.78
N ASP A 71 14.10 -14.63 -27.74
CA ASP A 71 13.05 -14.47 -26.70
C ASP A 71 13.60 -13.63 -25.55
N TYR A 72 13.36 -12.32 -25.61
CA TYR A 72 13.86 -11.36 -24.61
C TYR A 72 13.28 -11.58 -23.20
N ALA A 73 12.17 -12.31 -23.04
CA ALA A 73 11.62 -12.64 -21.73
C ALA A 73 12.60 -13.48 -20.90
N LEU A 74 13.37 -14.36 -21.54
CA LEU A 74 14.36 -15.23 -20.90
C LEU A 74 15.50 -14.45 -20.20
N LEU A 75 15.73 -13.17 -20.55
CA LEU A 75 16.67 -12.30 -19.82
C LEU A 75 16.24 -12.02 -18.38
N LEU A 76 14.97 -12.17 -18.08
CA LEU A 76 14.38 -11.84 -16.79
C LEU A 76 14.07 -13.06 -15.95
N ASP A 77 13.83 -14.21 -16.58
CA ASP A 77 13.45 -15.44 -15.91
C ASP A 77 14.59 -15.97 -15.03
N GLY A 78 14.50 -15.66 -13.72
CA GLY A 78 15.52 -16.05 -12.74
C GLY A 78 15.31 -17.45 -12.17
N LEU A 79 14.06 -17.91 -12.08
CA LEU A 79 13.68 -19.19 -11.47
C LEU A 79 13.52 -20.27 -12.54
N SER A 80 13.92 -21.51 -12.24
CA SER A 80 13.68 -22.63 -13.12
C SER A 80 12.18 -22.86 -13.38
N ALA A 81 11.34 -22.65 -12.37
CA ALA A 81 9.89 -22.75 -12.48
C ALA A 81 9.27 -21.70 -13.43
N GLU A 82 9.82 -20.50 -13.49
CA GLU A 82 9.40 -19.44 -14.42
C GLU A 82 9.69 -19.86 -15.86
N ARG A 83 10.88 -20.39 -16.11
CA ARG A 83 11.30 -20.90 -17.44
C ARG A 83 10.45 -22.10 -17.90
N GLU A 84 10.14 -23.02 -16.98
CA GLU A 84 9.32 -24.20 -17.31
C GLU A 84 7.86 -23.84 -17.58
N GLN A 85 7.31 -22.88 -16.84
CA GLN A 85 5.91 -22.48 -16.95
C GLN A 85 5.69 -21.30 -17.91
N GLY A 86 6.75 -20.56 -18.26
CA GLY A 86 6.67 -19.36 -19.10
C GLY A 86 5.92 -18.20 -18.45
N ILE A 87 5.89 -18.12 -17.13
CA ILE A 87 5.21 -17.07 -16.36
C ILE A 87 6.13 -16.51 -15.29
N THR A 88 6.03 -15.20 -15.04
CA THR A 88 6.66 -14.56 -13.89
C THR A 88 5.93 -14.94 -12.60
N ILE A 89 6.65 -15.43 -11.60
CA ILE A 89 6.11 -15.86 -10.29
C ILE A 89 6.40 -14.83 -9.23
N ASP A 90 7.64 -14.37 -9.15
CA ASP A 90 8.09 -13.39 -8.16
C ASP A 90 8.43 -12.05 -8.80
N VAL A 91 8.69 -11.02 -8.00
CA VAL A 91 9.11 -9.70 -8.49
C VAL A 91 10.59 -9.73 -8.86
N ALA A 92 10.90 -9.48 -10.12
CA ALA A 92 12.28 -9.36 -10.59
C ALA A 92 12.66 -7.88 -10.70
N TYR A 93 13.69 -7.46 -9.95
CA TYR A 93 14.21 -6.10 -10.04
C TYR A 93 15.39 -6.04 -11.00
N ARG A 94 15.38 -5.05 -11.90
CA ARG A 94 16.48 -4.73 -12.82
C ARG A 94 16.92 -3.30 -12.64
N TYR A 95 18.22 -3.10 -12.59
CA TYR A 95 18.86 -1.81 -12.38
C TYR A 95 19.63 -1.45 -13.64
N PHE A 96 19.35 -0.28 -14.18
CA PHE A 96 20.10 0.26 -15.30
C PHE A 96 20.04 1.78 -15.29
N SER A 97 20.88 2.42 -16.10
CA SER A 97 20.88 3.86 -16.26
C SER A 97 21.09 4.24 -17.71
N THR A 98 20.49 5.35 -18.10
CA THR A 98 20.81 6.08 -19.31
C THR A 98 21.66 7.29 -18.97
N ARG A 99 21.99 8.12 -19.96
CA ARG A 99 22.67 9.39 -19.69
C ARG A 99 21.82 10.41 -18.91
N ARG A 100 20.50 10.22 -18.85
CA ARG A 100 19.55 11.16 -18.28
C ARG A 100 19.02 10.73 -16.92
N ARG A 101 18.88 9.41 -16.69
CA ARG A 101 18.18 8.90 -15.52
C ARG A 101 18.63 7.50 -15.15
N SER A 102 18.59 7.19 -13.84
CA SER A 102 18.72 5.84 -13.29
C SER A 102 17.36 5.21 -13.08
N PHE A 103 17.26 3.89 -13.29
CA PHE A 103 16.00 3.15 -13.24
C PHE A 103 16.09 1.94 -12.33
N ILE A 104 15.03 1.73 -11.56
CA ILE A 104 14.73 0.45 -10.90
C ILE A 104 13.45 -0.06 -11.52
N MET A 105 13.55 -1.11 -12.34
CA MET A 105 12.39 -1.73 -12.99
C MET A 105 11.97 -2.97 -12.22
N ALA A 106 10.72 -3.00 -11.76
CA ALA A 106 10.11 -4.15 -11.13
C ALA A 106 9.25 -4.89 -12.16
N ASP A 107 9.71 -6.05 -12.64
CA ASP A 107 8.86 -6.95 -13.42
C ASP A 107 7.98 -7.77 -12.49
N THR A 108 6.67 -7.77 -12.73
CA THR A 108 5.71 -8.39 -11.82
C THR A 108 4.81 -9.41 -12.51
N PRO A 109 4.37 -10.43 -11.77
CA PRO A 109 3.52 -11.46 -12.32
C PRO A 109 2.17 -10.90 -12.81
N GLY A 110 1.66 -11.48 -13.90
CA GLY A 110 0.35 -11.16 -14.45
C GLY A 110 -0.77 -12.08 -13.94
N HIS A 111 -0.42 -13.22 -13.32
CA HIS A 111 -1.37 -14.22 -12.90
C HIS A 111 -2.05 -13.84 -11.58
N GLU A 112 -3.35 -14.11 -11.47
CA GLU A 112 -4.17 -13.76 -10.32
C GLU A 112 -3.65 -14.32 -8.98
N GLN A 113 -3.09 -15.53 -8.98
CA GLN A 113 -2.51 -16.18 -7.79
C GLN A 113 -1.31 -15.42 -7.22
N TYR A 114 -0.62 -14.60 -8.02
CA TYR A 114 0.58 -13.86 -7.64
C TYR A 114 0.31 -12.36 -7.45
N THR A 115 -0.95 -11.96 -7.29
CA THR A 115 -1.34 -10.53 -7.08
C THR A 115 -0.60 -9.92 -5.89
N ARG A 116 -0.27 -10.70 -4.83
CA ARG A 116 0.54 -10.24 -3.70
C ARG A 116 1.94 -9.75 -4.11
N ASN A 117 2.58 -10.45 -5.05
CA ASN A 117 3.91 -10.09 -5.54
C ASN A 117 3.83 -8.82 -6.40
N MET A 118 2.79 -8.71 -7.25
CA MET A 118 2.51 -7.46 -7.97
C MET A 118 2.32 -6.27 -7.02
N ALA A 119 1.54 -6.43 -5.94
CA ALA A 119 1.34 -5.38 -4.96
C ALA A 119 2.65 -4.99 -4.24
N THR A 120 3.54 -5.96 -3.97
CA THR A 120 4.88 -5.69 -3.42
C THR A 120 5.70 -4.79 -4.35
N GLY A 121 5.74 -5.09 -5.65
CA GLY A 121 6.40 -4.24 -6.63
C GLY A 121 5.77 -2.83 -6.71
N ALA A 122 4.44 -2.75 -6.70
CA ALA A 122 3.71 -1.49 -6.78
C ALA A 122 3.95 -0.56 -5.58
N SER A 123 4.19 -1.12 -4.38
CA SER A 123 4.40 -0.32 -3.15
C SER A 123 5.64 0.56 -3.19
N GLN A 124 6.59 0.27 -4.07
CA GLN A 124 7.85 1.01 -4.24
C GLN A 124 7.92 1.82 -5.53
N ALA A 125 6.89 1.74 -6.39
CA ALA A 125 6.93 2.33 -7.72
C ALA A 125 6.47 3.79 -7.70
N ASP A 126 7.11 4.59 -8.56
CA ASP A 126 6.75 5.97 -8.86
C ASP A 126 5.86 6.05 -10.12
N LEU A 127 6.06 5.10 -11.06
CA LEU A 127 5.37 5.02 -12.33
C LEU A 127 5.00 3.55 -12.65
N ALA A 128 3.82 3.32 -13.22
CA ALA A 128 3.40 2.01 -13.70
C ALA A 128 3.36 1.96 -15.24
N ILE A 129 3.98 0.94 -15.82
CA ILE A 129 3.75 0.56 -17.21
C ILE A 129 2.65 -0.50 -17.22
N ILE A 130 1.47 -0.10 -17.66
CA ILE A 130 0.29 -0.97 -17.73
C ILE A 130 0.24 -1.54 -19.15
N LEU A 131 0.59 -2.82 -19.32
CA LEU A 131 0.57 -3.48 -20.61
C LEU A 131 -0.83 -3.98 -20.97
N ILE A 132 -1.16 -3.84 -22.25
CA ILE A 132 -2.40 -4.32 -22.84
C ILE A 132 -2.07 -4.98 -24.18
N ASP A 133 -2.49 -6.22 -24.39
CA ASP A 133 -2.45 -6.86 -25.72
C ASP A 133 -3.49 -6.18 -26.63
N ALA A 134 -3.04 -5.58 -27.73
CA ALA A 134 -3.89 -4.86 -28.67
C ALA A 134 -5.06 -5.69 -29.22
N ARG A 135 -4.94 -7.02 -29.28
CA ARG A 135 -6.03 -7.90 -29.72
C ARG A 135 -7.13 -8.02 -28.68
N ARG A 136 -6.74 -8.06 -27.38
CA ARG A 136 -7.66 -8.37 -26.28
C ARG A 136 -8.29 -7.12 -25.65
N GLY A 137 -7.58 -5.98 -25.68
CA GLY A 137 -8.03 -4.75 -25.03
C GLY A 137 -7.93 -4.80 -23.50
N VAL A 138 -8.66 -3.93 -22.81
CA VAL A 138 -8.60 -3.78 -21.36
C VAL A 138 -9.31 -4.93 -20.65
N LEU A 139 -8.58 -5.79 -19.97
CA LEU A 139 -9.08 -6.96 -19.24
C LEU A 139 -9.36 -6.64 -17.76
N PRO A 140 -10.21 -7.45 -17.06
CA PRO A 140 -10.45 -7.28 -15.63
C PRO A 140 -9.16 -7.30 -14.80
N GLN A 141 -8.19 -8.15 -15.15
CA GLN A 141 -6.89 -8.22 -14.46
C GLN A 141 -6.07 -6.95 -14.66
N THR A 142 -6.08 -6.35 -15.86
CA THR A 142 -5.44 -5.05 -16.13
C THR A 142 -6.05 -3.95 -15.25
N ARG A 143 -7.38 -3.93 -15.12
CA ARG A 143 -8.09 -3.00 -14.23
C ARG A 143 -7.72 -3.21 -12.76
N ARG A 144 -7.65 -4.46 -12.30
CA ARG A 144 -7.26 -4.81 -10.94
C ARG A 144 -5.84 -4.31 -10.63
N HIS A 145 -4.88 -4.55 -11.52
CA HIS A 145 -3.50 -4.10 -11.35
C HIS A 145 -3.40 -2.57 -11.34
N ALA A 146 -4.11 -1.88 -12.22
CA ALA A 146 -4.17 -0.42 -12.22
C ALA A 146 -4.75 0.12 -10.89
N PHE A 147 -5.79 -0.51 -10.35
CA PHE A 147 -6.40 -0.13 -9.07
C PHE A 147 -5.43 -0.35 -7.90
N ILE A 148 -4.76 -1.50 -7.85
CA ILE A 148 -3.76 -1.79 -6.80
C ILE A 148 -2.62 -0.78 -6.87
N ALA A 149 -2.07 -0.50 -8.06
CA ALA A 149 -1.00 0.48 -8.24
C ALA A 149 -1.43 1.88 -7.78
N ALA A 150 -2.62 2.33 -8.18
CA ALA A 150 -3.17 3.62 -7.76
C ALA A 150 -3.40 3.70 -6.24
N THR A 151 -3.94 2.63 -5.61
CA THR A 151 -4.12 2.52 -4.15
C THR A 151 -2.78 2.63 -3.42
N LEU A 152 -1.72 2.05 -3.99
CA LEU A 152 -0.35 2.11 -3.47
C LEU A 152 0.41 3.39 -3.85
N GLY A 153 -0.31 4.40 -4.33
CA GLY A 153 0.21 5.76 -4.51
C GLY A 153 0.92 6.01 -5.84
N VAL A 154 0.84 5.09 -6.82
CA VAL A 154 1.31 5.35 -8.19
C VAL A 154 0.34 6.33 -8.85
N ARG A 155 0.86 7.49 -9.30
CA ARG A 155 0.07 8.56 -9.93
C ARG A 155 0.37 8.75 -11.40
N HIS A 156 1.46 8.19 -11.91
CA HIS A 156 1.90 8.26 -13.30
C HIS A 156 1.81 6.88 -13.94
N ALA A 157 1.23 6.80 -15.14
CA ALA A 157 1.12 5.54 -15.86
C ALA A 157 1.49 5.71 -17.33
N VAL A 158 2.14 4.69 -17.88
CA VAL A 158 2.23 4.45 -19.31
C VAL A 158 1.27 3.34 -19.68
N LEU A 159 0.32 3.63 -20.57
CA LEU A 159 -0.53 2.61 -21.15
C LEU A 159 0.18 2.03 -22.37
N ALA A 160 0.90 0.93 -22.18
CA ALA A 160 1.68 0.27 -23.19
C ALA A 160 0.81 -0.71 -24.00
N ILE A 161 0.30 -0.25 -25.15
CA ILE A 161 -0.56 -1.06 -26.03
C ILE A 161 0.35 -1.89 -26.91
N ASN A 162 0.60 -3.12 -26.46
CA ASN A 162 1.56 -4.05 -27.03
C ASN A 162 0.95 -4.97 -28.08
N LYS A 163 1.82 -5.60 -28.88
CA LYS A 163 1.48 -6.53 -29.96
C LYS A 163 0.67 -5.85 -31.08
N MET A 164 1.01 -4.60 -31.38
CA MET A 164 0.39 -3.85 -32.46
C MET A 164 0.60 -4.51 -33.83
N ASP A 165 1.65 -5.30 -33.99
CA ASP A 165 1.89 -6.15 -35.17
C ASP A 165 0.76 -7.13 -35.43
N LEU A 166 0.18 -7.71 -34.38
CA LEU A 166 -0.95 -8.63 -34.45
C LEU A 166 -2.31 -7.94 -34.60
N ALA A 167 -2.35 -6.62 -34.43
CA ALA A 167 -3.51 -5.77 -34.70
C ALA A 167 -3.37 -4.95 -36.00
N GLY A 168 -2.39 -5.30 -36.86
CA GLY A 168 -2.15 -4.63 -38.14
C GLY A 168 -1.69 -3.19 -37.98
N PHE A 169 -1.06 -2.81 -36.86
CA PHE A 169 -0.61 -1.44 -36.53
C PHE A 169 -1.71 -0.39 -36.63
N SER A 170 -2.97 -0.80 -36.33
CA SER A 170 -4.19 0.02 -36.52
C SER A 170 -4.27 1.15 -35.51
N GLU A 171 -4.32 2.40 -35.98
CA GLU A 171 -4.63 3.60 -35.19
C GLU A 171 -6.00 3.49 -34.50
N ALA A 172 -7.03 3.09 -35.25
CA ALA A 172 -8.39 2.95 -34.71
C ALA A 172 -8.47 1.97 -33.54
N ARG A 173 -7.69 0.85 -33.58
CA ARG A 173 -7.63 -0.10 -32.46
C ARG A 173 -6.89 0.49 -31.25
N PHE A 174 -5.85 1.27 -31.48
CA PHE A 174 -5.16 1.99 -30.43
C PHE A 174 -6.09 2.98 -29.73
N ASP A 175 -6.79 3.82 -30.49
CA ASP A 175 -7.71 4.82 -29.96
C ASP A 175 -8.87 4.20 -29.17
N GLU A 176 -9.41 3.07 -29.64
CA GLU A 176 -10.45 2.33 -28.92
C GLU A 176 -9.97 1.90 -27.52
N ILE A 177 -8.76 1.35 -27.41
CA ILE A 177 -8.19 0.89 -26.13
C ILE A 177 -7.90 2.08 -25.22
N VAL A 178 -7.38 3.19 -25.76
CA VAL A 178 -7.15 4.43 -25.01
C VAL A 178 -8.47 4.94 -24.43
N ALA A 179 -9.53 4.98 -25.22
CA ALA A 179 -10.86 5.40 -24.79
C ALA A 179 -11.44 4.47 -23.69
N GLN A 180 -11.27 3.16 -23.83
CA GLN A 180 -11.67 2.17 -22.80
C GLN A 180 -10.97 2.39 -21.47
N PHE A 181 -9.69 2.82 -21.46
CA PHE A 181 -8.93 3.04 -20.24
C PHE A 181 -9.13 4.45 -19.65
N ALA A 182 -9.55 5.43 -20.44
CA ALA A 182 -9.66 6.82 -19.99
C ALA A 182 -10.59 7.01 -18.78
N SER A 183 -11.75 6.33 -18.77
CA SER A 183 -12.69 6.36 -17.64
C SER A 183 -12.08 5.73 -16.37
N ALA A 184 -11.32 4.66 -16.55
CA ALA A 184 -10.57 4.00 -15.47
C ALA A 184 -9.50 4.93 -14.87
N ALA A 185 -8.72 5.59 -15.72
CA ALA A 185 -7.67 6.51 -15.31
C ALA A 185 -8.19 7.66 -14.42
N GLN A 186 -9.34 8.23 -14.78
CA GLN A 186 -10.00 9.27 -14.01
C GLN A 186 -10.49 8.75 -12.64
N ALA A 187 -11.15 7.60 -12.61
CA ALA A 187 -11.65 7.00 -11.38
C ALA A 187 -10.51 6.62 -10.41
N LEU A 188 -9.35 6.25 -10.94
CA LEU A 188 -8.14 5.92 -10.18
C LEU A 188 -7.36 7.15 -9.68
N GLY A 189 -7.72 8.36 -10.11
CA GLY A 189 -7.01 9.59 -9.75
C GLY A 189 -5.57 9.62 -10.26
N LEU A 190 -5.31 9.01 -11.42
CA LEU A 190 -4.01 9.11 -12.08
C LEU A 190 -3.81 10.53 -12.60
N ARG A 191 -2.62 11.12 -12.33
CA ARG A 191 -2.29 12.49 -12.75
C ARG A 191 -1.88 12.55 -14.22
N SER A 192 -1.12 11.55 -14.66
CA SER A 192 -0.73 11.45 -16.06
C SER A 192 -0.84 10.02 -16.56
N VAL A 193 -1.39 9.89 -17.75
CA VAL A 193 -1.40 8.62 -18.49
C VAL A 193 -0.95 8.93 -19.92
N VAL A 194 0.17 8.31 -20.32
CA VAL A 194 0.70 8.41 -21.67
C VAL A 194 0.50 7.07 -22.35
N ALA A 195 -0.28 7.06 -23.44
CA ALA A 195 -0.50 5.85 -24.23
C ALA A 195 0.59 5.72 -25.29
N VAL A 196 1.23 4.55 -25.35
CA VAL A 196 2.28 4.24 -26.32
C VAL A 196 1.93 2.95 -27.06
N PRO A 197 1.67 3.02 -28.39
CA PRO A 197 1.49 1.83 -29.21
C PRO A 197 2.86 1.20 -29.48
N LEU A 198 3.04 -0.08 -29.18
CA LEU A 198 4.34 -0.72 -29.31
C LEU A 198 4.26 -2.18 -29.79
N CYS A 199 5.38 -2.68 -30.26
CA CYS A 199 5.63 -4.11 -30.45
C CYS A 199 6.91 -4.48 -29.69
N ALA A 200 6.75 -5.03 -28.48
CA ALA A 200 7.89 -5.37 -27.62
C ALA A 200 8.85 -6.36 -28.28
N ARG A 201 8.32 -7.31 -29.08
CA ARG A 201 9.14 -8.28 -29.81
C ARG A 201 10.09 -7.60 -30.82
N ASP A 202 9.54 -6.68 -31.63
CA ASP A 202 10.27 -6.07 -32.74
C ASP A 202 10.97 -4.75 -32.34
N GLY A 203 10.58 -4.13 -31.19
CA GLY A 203 11.18 -2.91 -30.65
C GLY A 203 10.49 -1.62 -31.11
N ASP A 204 9.35 -1.72 -31.82
CA ASP A 204 8.60 -0.53 -32.26
C ASP A 204 8.17 0.33 -31.08
N ASN A 205 8.54 1.60 -31.11
CA ASN A 205 8.25 2.60 -30.08
C ASN A 205 8.74 2.23 -28.66
N VAL A 206 9.63 1.26 -28.51
CA VAL A 206 10.27 0.94 -27.22
C VAL A 206 11.39 1.96 -26.94
N ALA A 207 12.51 1.91 -27.63
CA ALA A 207 13.58 2.89 -27.54
C ALA A 207 13.67 3.80 -28.78
N THR A 208 13.23 3.31 -29.92
CA THR A 208 13.23 4.04 -31.20
C THR A 208 11.85 4.11 -31.79
N ARG A 209 11.55 5.19 -32.54
CA ARG A 209 10.27 5.36 -33.22
C ARG A 209 10.05 4.29 -34.28
N SER A 210 8.79 3.86 -34.40
CA SER A 210 8.39 2.89 -35.42
C SER A 210 8.07 3.57 -36.75
N ASP A 211 8.63 3.04 -37.83
CA ASP A 211 8.24 3.45 -39.18
C ASP A 211 6.87 2.86 -39.59
N ARG A 212 6.42 1.80 -38.88
CA ARG A 212 5.13 1.11 -39.14
C ARG A 212 3.93 1.81 -38.54
N MET A 213 4.15 2.73 -37.60
CA MET A 213 3.12 3.52 -36.89
C MET A 213 3.35 5.02 -37.09
N GLY A 214 3.49 5.47 -38.33
CA GLY A 214 3.75 6.88 -38.69
C GLY A 214 2.64 7.85 -38.24
N TRP A 215 1.47 7.34 -37.90
CA TRP A 215 0.37 8.11 -37.31
C TRP A 215 0.62 8.50 -35.84
N TYR A 216 1.50 7.78 -35.14
CA TYR A 216 1.82 8.06 -33.73
C TYR A 216 2.87 9.17 -33.61
N ALA A 217 2.47 10.33 -33.09
CA ALA A 217 3.35 11.49 -32.88
C ALA A 217 3.90 11.60 -31.43
N GLY A 218 3.46 10.73 -30.51
CA GLY A 218 3.89 10.73 -29.10
C GLY A 218 5.32 10.27 -28.87
N PRO A 219 5.82 10.27 -27.63
CA PRO A 219 7.15 9.79 -27.29
C PRO A 219 7.26 8.27 -27.39
N THR A 220 8.49 7.75 -27.60
CA THR A 220 8.77 6.33 -27.34
C THR A 220 8.65 6.04 -25.84
N LEU A 221 8.57 4.75 -25.47
CA LEU A 221 8.55 4.36 -24.06
C LEU A 221 9.76 4.92 -23.31
N LEU A 222 10.97 4.73 -23.86
CA LEU A 222 12.21 5.21 -23.24
C LEU A 222 12.26 6.74 -23.13
N GLU A 223 11.89 7.48 -24.19
CA GLU A 223 11.83 8.95 -24.15
C GLU A 223 10.91 9.45 -23.04
N HIS A 224 9.75 8.81 -22.85
CA HIS A 224 8.83 9.18 -21.77
C HIS A 224 9.43 8.87 -20.39
N LEU A 225 10.00 7.68 -20.18
CA LEU A 225 10.62 7.29 -18.92
C LEU A 225 11.77 8.21 -18.51
N GLU A 226 12.54 8.71 -19.49
CA GLU A 226 13.65 9.65 -19.26
C GLU A 226 13.18 11.06 -18.87
N THR A 227 11.97 11.46 -19.28
CA THR A 227 11.52 12.87 -19.20
C THR A 227 10.38 13.11 -18.23
N VAL A 228 9.65 12.05 -17.79
CA VAL A 228 8.53 12.20 -16.87
C VAL A 228 8.99 12.78 -15.54
N ASP A 229 8.30 13.83 -15.06
CA ASP A 229 8.53 14.40 -13.74
C ASP A 229 7.57 13.77 -12.72
N VAL A 230 8.12 12.99 -11.79
CA VAL A 230 7.40 12.38 -10.66
C VAL A 230 7.71 13.09 -9.33
N ALA A 231 8.71 13.97 -9.30
CA ALA A 231 9.12 14.67 -8.07
C ALA A 231 8.11 15.73 -7.64
N SER A 232 7.35 16.29 -8.58
CA SER A 232 6.29 17.27 -8.31
C SER A 232 5.13 16.72 -7.47
N ASP A 233 5.10 15.39 -7.25
CA ASP A 233 4.09 14.70 -6.44
C ASP A 233 4.46 14.61 -4.96
N ALA A 234 5.71 14.93 -4.58
CA ALA A 234 6.13 14.96 -3.19
C ALA A 234 5.27 15.99 -2.44
N GLN A 235 4.47 15.53 -1.49
CA GLN A 235 3.72 16.42 -0.61
C GLN A 235 4.70 16.98 0.41
N ASP A 236 4.69 18.30 0.59
CA ASP A 236 5.45 18.95 1.66
C ASP A 236 4.79 18.61 3.00
N ILE A 237 5.29 17.56 3.63
CA ILE A 237 4.79 17.11 4.93
C ILE A 237 5.27 18.11 5.97
N SER A 238 4.33 18.87 6.52
CA SER A 238 4.64 19.82 7.58
C SER A 238 5.12 19.10 8.85
N GLY A 239 6.41 19.23 9.14
CA GLY A 239 7.04 18.81 10.38
C GLY A 239 7.72 17.43 10.34
N PHE A 240 8.80 17.35 11.08
CA PHE A 240 9.67 16.19 11.19
C PHE A 240 8.95 14.95 11.75
N ARG A 241 9.19 13.78 11.12
CA ARG A 241 8.71 12.45 11.53
C ARG A 241 9.80 11.41 11.26
N LEU A 242 10.16 10.63 12.29
CA LEU A 242 11.09 9.50 12.17
C LEU A 242 10.53 8.30 12.92
N PRO A 243 10.04 7.28 12.23
CA PRO A 243 9.73 5.97 12.84
C PRO A 243 11.02 5.29 13.31
N VAL A 244 11.10 4.94 14.58
CA VAL A 244 12.30 4.31 15.17
C VAL A 244 12.38 2.86 14.73
N GLN A 245 13.39 2.53 13.93
CA GLN A 245 13.65 1.18 13.43
C GLN A 245 14.58 0.39 14.34
N LEU A 246 15.55 1.08 14.97
CA LEU A 246 16.54 0.47 15.85
C LEU A 246 16.92 1.44 16.96
N VAL A 247 17.07 0.92 18.18
CA VAL A 247 17.72 1.63 19.28
C VAL A 247 19.14 1.09 19.38
N ALA A 248 20.13 1.90 19.02
CA ALA A 248 21.54 1.54 19.03
C ALA A 248 22.18 1.95 20.36
N ARG A 249 22.84 1.00 21.01
CA ARG A 249 23.60 1.22 22.25
C ARG A 249 24.89 0.38 22.23
N PRO A 250 25.88 0.75 21.41
CA PRO A 250 27.12 0.01 21.28
C PRO A 250 27.97 0.05 22.56
N ASP A 251 27.85 1.10 23.36
CA ASP A 251 28.56 1.31 24.63
C ASP A 251 27.69 2.08 25.64
N ALA A 252 28.30 2.44 26.81
CA ALA A 252 27.59 3.12 27.88
C ALA A 252 27.32 4.61 27.61
N GLU A 253 28.09 5.24 26.71
CA GLU A 253 28.03 6.68 26.42
C GLU A 253 27.18 7.01 25.20
N PHE A 254 26.93 6.04 24.32
CA PHE A 254 26.14 6.25 23.12
C PHE A 254 24.76 5.58 23.19
N ARG A 255 23.72 6.38 23.02
CA ARG A 255 22.35 5.91 22.78
C ARG A 255 21.76 6.65 21.60
N GLY A 256 21.55 5.92 20.50
CA GLY A 256 21.04 6.44 19.24
C GLY A 256 19.73 5.79 18.83
N TYR A 257 18.88 6.56 18.15
CA TYR A 257 17.59 6.13 17.61
C TYR A 257 17.66 6.19 16.10
N ALA A 258 17.81 5.03 15.46
CA ALA A 258 18.00 4.93 14.03
C ALA A 258 16.68 4.75 13.30
N GLY A 259 16.55 5.40 12.15
CA GLY A 259 15.40 5.30 11.26
C GLY A 259 15.59 6.11 9.99
N THR A 260 14.64 6.00 9.07
CA THR A 260 14.54 6.87 7.89
C THR A 260 13.54 7.98 8.18
N ILE A 261 13.89 9.21 7.88
CA ILE A 261 12.99 10.36 8.05
C ILE A 261 11.82 10.23 7.07
N ALA A 262 10.61 10.14 7.61
CA ALA A 262 9.39 9.93 6.86
C ALA A 262 8.70 11.23 6.42
N GLY A 263 9.21 12.37 6.83
CA GLY A 263 8.72 13.68 6.45
C GLY A 263 9.38 14.81 7.22
N GLY A 264 9.45 16.00 6.62
CA GLY A 264 10.08 17.18 7.17
C GLY A 264 11.60 17.09 7.30
N ALA A 265 12.19 18.03 8.02
CA ALA A 265 13.62 18.09 8.29
C ALA A 265 13.87 18.28 9.80
N VAL A 266 15.11 17.99 10.25
CA VAL A 266 15.52 18.07 11.63
C VAL A 266 16.96 18.58 11.75
N ARG A 267 17.23 19.37 12.80
CA ARG A 267 18.55 19.92 13.14
C ARG A 267 18.92 19.65 14.60
N PRO A 268 20.19 19.57 14.95
CA PRO A 268 20.62 19.59 16.36
C PRO A 268 20.02 20.81 17.09
N GLY A 269 19.49 20.58 18.31
CA GLY A 269 18.77 21.60 19.09
C GLY A 269 17.25 21.60 18.93
N ASP A 270 16.70 21.01 17.88
CA ASP A 270 15.26 20.93 17.66
C ASP A 270 14.56 20.13 18.78
N GLU A 271 13.40 20.65 19.21
CA GLU A 271 12.57 19.97 20.21
C GLU A 271 11.70 18.91 19.54
N ILE A 272 11.83 17.68 20.03
CA ILE A 272 11.05 16.53 19.56
C ILE A 272 10.19 15.96 20.69
N VAL A 273 9.19 15.23 20.28
CA VAL A 273 8.36 14.37 21.16
C VAL A 273 8.42 12.93 20.70
N ALA A 274 8.62 12.03 21.63
CA ALA A 274 8.53 10.58 21.40
C ALA A 274 7.09 10.13 21.59
N LEU A 275 6.51 9.49 20.58
CA LEU A 275 5.13 9.02 20.58
C LEU A 275 5.09 7.49 20.57
N PRO A 276 4.17 6.83 21.32
CA PRO A 276 2.99 7.43 21.97
C PRO A 276 3.23 7.98 23.38
N SER A 277 4.44 7.88 23.94
CA SER A 277 4.71 8.24 25.35
C SER A 277 4.58 9.75 25.66
N ALA A 278 4.58 10.61 24.63
CA ALA A 278 4.56 12.08 24.70
C ALA A 278 5.75 12.70 25.47
N LYS A 279 6.83 11.95 25.70
CA LYS A 279 8.05 12.46 26.34
C LYS A 279 8.82 13.35 25.37
N ARG A 280 9.33 14.50 25.88
CA ARG A 280 10.04 15.50 25.07
C ARG A 280 11.54 15.47 25.34
N ALA A 281 12.32 15.74 24.31
CA ALA A 281 13.77 15.91 24.37
C ALA A 281 14.21 16.83 23.21
N ARG A 282 15.53 17.16 23.17
CA ARG A 282 16.14 17.87 22.05
C ARG A 282 17.12 16.95 21.33
N ILE A 283 17.20 17.14 20.02
CA ILE A 283 18.21 16.46 19.21
C ILE A 283 19.59 17.01 19.61
N ALA A 284 20.47 16.10 20.02
CA ALA A 284 21.88 16.45 20.32
C ALA A 284 22.74 16.35 19.06
N ARG A 285 22.65 15.23 18.32
CA ARG A 285 23.44 14.97 17.11
C ARG A 285 22.62 14.21 16.09
N ILE A 286 22.95 14.39 14.81
CA ILE A 286 22.46 13.62 13.67
C ILE A 286 23.66 12.82 13.13
N VAL A 287 23.69 11.54 13.37
CA VAL A 287 24.81 10.64 13.03
C VAL A 287 24.46 9.84 11.79
N THR A 288 25.36 9.82 10.80
CA THR A 288 25.28 9.00 9.59
C THR A 288 26.55 8.16 9.41
N ALA A 289 26.60 7.30 8.41
CA ALA A 289 27.79 6.51 8.09
C ALA A 289 29.01 7.41 7.76
N ASP A 290 28.76 8.60 7.20
CA ASP A 290 29.79 9.55 6.78
C ASP A 290 30.15 10.58 7.86
N GLY A 291 29.57 10.44 9.06
CA GLY A 291 29.77 11.35 10.20
C GLY A 291 28.54 12.12 10.59
N ASP A 292 28.73 13.16 11.43
CA ASP A 292 27.65 14.02 11.91
C ASP A 292 27.21 15.01 10.83
N ARG A 293 25.88 15.21 10.73
CA ARG A 293 25.29 16.18 9.80
C ARG A 293 24.67 17.37 10.57
N PRO A 294 24.72 18.59 10.00
CA PRO A 294 24.05 19.75 10.59
C PRO A 294 22.52 19.74 10.37
N GLU A 295 22.05 18.98 9.40
CA GLU A 295 20.64 18.85 9.04
C GLU A 295 20.39 17.54 8.32
N ALA A 296 19.19 16.98 8.46
CA ALA A 296 18.71 15.84 7.69
C ALA A 296 17.23 16.02 7.35
N GLY A 297 16.83 15.52 6.17
CA GLY A 297 15.49 15.65 5.62
C GLY A 297 14.82 14.35 5.26
N GLU A 298 13.64 14.43 4.66
CA GLU A 298 12.87 13.28 4.21
C GLU A 298 13.71 12.35 3.32
N GLY A 299 13.61 11.03 3.60
CA GLY A 299 14.37 9.99 2.90
C GLY A 299 15.75 9.70 3.48
N ASP A 300 16.32 10.61 4.29
CA ASP A 300 17.63 10.37 4.92
C ASP A 300 17.55 9.27 5.98
N ALA A 301 18.48 8.33 5.89
CA ALA A 301 18.69 7.29 6.92
C ALA A 301 19.67 7.82 7.98
N VAL A 302 19.20 8.04 9.18
CA VAL A 302 19.96 8.70 10.26
C VAL A 302 19.84 7.98 11.60
N THR A 303 20.82 8.23 12.47
CA THR A 303 20.75 7.89 13.90
C THR A 303 20.73 9.19 14.70
N LEU A 304 19.66 9.44 15.44
CA LEU A 304 19.53 10.63 16.29
C LEU A 304 19.97 10.32 17.72
N THR A 305 20.78 11.20 18.31
CA THR A 305 21.04 11.19 19.75
C THR A 305 20.30 12.36 20.41
N LEU A 306 19.95 12.23 21.69
CA LEU A 306 19.15 13.21 22.42
C LEU A 306 19.98 13.84 23.56
N ASP A 307 19.55 15.03 23.98
CA ASP A 307 20.15 15.78 25.10
C ASP A 307 19.95 15.10 26.46
N ARG A 308 18.99 14.19 26.55
CA ARG A 308 18.67 13.40 27.75
C ARG A 308 18.11 12.04 27.37
N GLU A 309 18.28 11.07 28.24
CA GLU A 309 17.68 9.76 28.07
C GLU A 309 16.17 9.82 28.36
N ILE A 310 15.38 9.40 27.38
CA ILE A 310 13.94 9.14 27.51
C ILE A 310 13.66 7.74 26.99
N ASP A 311 12.58 7.17 27.47
CA ASP A 311 12.16 5.83 27.06
C ASP A 311 11.56 5.86 25.65
N ILE A 312 12.27 5.25 24.71
CA ILE A 312 11.93 5.12 23.30
C ILE A 312 12.25 3.70 22.87
N ALA A 313 11.32 3.05 22.21
CA ALA A 313 11.44 1.71 21.70
C ALA A 313 11.33 1.68 20.17
N ARG A 314 11.74 0.54 19.56
CA ARG A 314 11.43 0.25 18.17
C ARG A 314 9.91 0.33 17.95
N GLY A 315 9.49 1.04 16.91
CA GLY A 315 8.08 1.26 16.56
C GLY A 315 7.49 2.56 17.12
N ASP A 316 8.20 3.25 18.03
CA ASP A 316 7.84 4.62 18.40
C ASP A 316 8.15 5.59 17.26
N VAL A 317 7.56 6.77 17.31
CA VAL A 317 7.81 7.82 16.31
C VAL A 317 8.35 9.06 17.00
N LEU A 318 9.50 9.54 16.55
CA LEU A 318 10.02 10.86 16.93
C LEU A 318 9.41 11.90 16.00
N ALA A 319 8.79 12.92 16.58
CA ALA A 319 8.11 13.95 15.82
C ALA A 319 8.50 15.34 16.32
N ALA A 320 8.43 16.36 15.43
CA ALA A 320 8.57 17.74 15.86
C ALA A 320 7.50 18.09 16.91
N ALA A 321 7.90 18.66 18.05
CA ALA A 321 6.97 18.91 19.15
C ALA A 321 5.82 19.86 18.79
N ALA A 322 6.06 20.79 17.84
CA ALA A 322 5.06 21.77 17.39
C ALA A 322 3.96 21.16 16.48
N SER A 323 4.23 20.05 15.81
CA SER A 323 3.31 19.42 14.83
C SER A 323 3.15 17.92 15.07
N ALA A 324 3.28 17.47 16.31
CA ALA A 324 3.19 16.05 16.67
C ALA A 324 1.82 15.47 16.32
N PRO A 325 1.76 14.32 15.60
CA PRO A 325 0.50 13.65 15.34
C PRO A 325 -0.09 13.01 16.60
N GLU A 326 -1.39 12.90 16.67
CA GLU A 326 -2.07 12.19 17.76
C GLU A 326 -2.04 10.68 17.52
N PRO A 327 -1.54 9.85 18.48
CA PRO A 327 -1.61 8.40 18.36
C PRO A 327 -3.05 7.89 18.42
N VAL A 328 -3.42 6.98 17.51
CA VAL A 328 -4.78 6.47 17.35
C VAL A 328 -4.89 5.00 17.73
N ALA A 329 -6.05 4.58 18.25
CA ALA A 329 -6.41 3.19 18.53
C ALA A 329 -7.39 2.61 17.50
N LYS A 330 -7.78 3.41 16.52
CA LYS A 330 -8.71 3.00 15.45
C LYS A 330 -8.32 3.72 14.17
N LEU A 331 -8.48 3.04 13.03
CA LEU A 331 -8.22 3.62 11.71
C LEU A 331 -9.21 3.05 10.67
N THR A 332 -9.45 3.82 9.63
CA THR A 332 -10.14 3.38 8.42
C THR A 332 -9.10 3.13 7.35
N ALA A 333 -9.19 2.01 6.67
CA ALA A 333 -8.19 1.58 5.71
C ALA A 333 -8.81 0.86 4.52
N THR A 334 -8.17 1.00 3.36
CA THR A 334 -8.39 0.13 2.21
C THR A 334 -7.46 -1.08 2.31
N LEU A 335 -8.03 -2.28 2.29
CA LEU A 335 -7.30 -3.55 2.29
C LEU A 335 -7.32 -4.20 0.91
N LEU A 336 -6.20 -4.77 0.50
CA LEU A 336 -6.12 -5.84 -0.48
C LEU A 336 -6.05 -7.16 0.30
N TRP A 337 -7.09 -7.99 0.21
CA TRP A 337 -7.10 -9.28 0.88
C TRP A 337 -6.34 -10.34 0.07
N MET A 338 -5.43 -11.08 0.69
CA MET A 338 -4.47 -11.96 0.01
C MET A 338 -4.48 -13.41 0.53
N ALA A 339 -5.45 -13.78 1.38
CA ALA A 339 -5.60 -15.15 1.86
C ALA A 339 -6.72 -15.87 1.12
N ASP A 340 -6.60 -17.20 1.00
CA ASP A 340 -7.64 -18.05 0.40
C ASP A 340 -8.93 -18.05 1.23
N GLU A 341 -8.78 -18.05 2.57
CA GLU A 341 -9.91 -17.88 3.48
C GLU A 341 -10.39 -16.41 3.44
N SER A 342 -11.70 -16.23 3.37
CA SER A 342 -12.30 -14.89 3.34
C SER A 342 -12.06 -14.13 4.64
N LEU A 343 -11.88 -12.80 4.51
CA LEU A 343 -11.87 -11.89 5.66
C LEU A 343 -13.22 -11.88 6.34
N LEU A 344 -13.24 -12.16 7.64
CA LEU A 344 -14.42 -12.10 8.49
C LEU A 344 -14.27 -11.03 9.58
N ILE A 345 -15.39 -10.37 9.90
CA ILE A 345 -15.46 -9.39 10.99
C ILE A 345 -15.20 -10.07 12.34
N GLY A 346 -14.49 -9.40 13.24
CA GLY A 346 -14.24 -9.83 14.62
C GLY A 346 -13.00 -10.71 14.81
N ARG A 347 -12.32 -11.13 13.71
CA ARG A 347 -11.06 -11.88 13.82
C ARG A 347 -9.90 -10.94 14.15
N ASP A 348 -8.96 -11.43 14.97
CA ASP A 348 -7.76 -10.70 15.39
C ASP A 348 -6.56 -11.09 14.51
N TYR A 349 -5.81 -10.07 14.09
CA TYR A 349 -4.57 -10.19 13.30
C TYR A 349 -3.42 -9.46 13.98
N ALA A 350 -2.17 -9.77 13.63
CA ALA A 350 -1.04 -8.91 13.93
C ALA A 350 -0.91 -7.87 12.83
N LEU A 351 -1.02 -6.59 13.19
CA LEU A 351 -0.78 -5.47 12.28
C LEU A 351 0.67 -5.03 12.40
N HIS A 352 1.36 -4.88 11.27
CA HIS A 352 2.69 -4.31 11.16
C HIS A 352 2.62 -3.03 10.34
N LEU A 353 2.83 -1.88 10.98
CA LEU A 353 2.91 -0.55 10.37
C LEU A 353 4.36 -0.06 10.47
N GLY A 354 5.13 -0.23 9.40
CA GLY A 354 6.57 -0.03 9.46
C GLY A 354 7.21 -0.84 10.59
N PRO A 355 7.99 -0.21 11.51
CA PRO A 355 8.59 -0.92 12.64
C PRO A 355 7.62 -1.17 13.81
N ALA A 356 6.44 -0.54 13.82
CA ALA A 356 5.43 -0.67 14.86
C ALA A 356 4.56 -1.92 14.65
N THR A 357 4.12 -2.55 15.76
CA THR A 357 3.24 -3.71 15.74
C THR A 357 2.09 -3.53 16.73
N ALA A 358 0.91 -4.00 16.39
CA ALA A 358 -0.24 -4.04 17.30
C ALA A 358 -1.12 -5.26 16.99
N SER A 359 -1.97 -5.67 17.95
CA SER A 359 -3.07 -6.56 17.65
C SER A 359 -4.21 -5.74 17.03
N ALA A 360 -4.73 -6.20 15.90
CA ALA A 360 -5.73 -5.50 15.11
C ALA A 360 -6.98 -6.37 14.94
N ARG A 361 -8.15 -5.80 15.19
CA ARG A 361 -9.44 -6.45 14.98
C ARG A 361 -10.23 -5.71 13.92
N ILE A 362 -10.73 -6.43 12.92
CA ILE A 362 -11.65 -5.86 11.94
C ILE A 362 -13.00 -5.65 12.60
N GLU A 363 -13.41 -4.40 12.80
CA GLU A 363 -14.70 -4.06 13.41
C GLU A 363 -15.83 -4.05 12.39
N SER A 364 -15.58 -3.54 11.19
CA SER A 364 -16.55 -3.47 10.11
C SER A 364 -15.91 -3.46 8.75
N ILE A 365 -16.64 -3.96 7.75
CA ILE A 365 -16.36 -3.81 6.33
C ILE A 365 -17.38 -2.82 5.80
N HIS A 366 -16.94 -1.69 5.26
CA HIS A 366 -17.81 -0.66 4.72
C HIS A 366 -18.34 -1.04 3.34
N HIS A 367 -17.43 -1.48 2.48
CA HIS A 367 -17.73 -1.94 1.13
C HIS A 367 -16.53 -2.70 0.55
N ALA A 368 -16.78 -3.54 -0.44
CA ALA A 368 -15.76 -4.01 -1.37
C ALA A 368 -15.75 -3.12 -2.61
N VAL A 369 -14.69 -3.17 -3.38
CA VAL A 369 -14.56 -2.42 -4.63
C VAL A 369 -14.87 -3.34 -5.80
N ASP A 370 -15.77 -2.91 -6.67
CA ASP A 370 -16.00 -3.56 -7.96
C ASP A 370 -14.85 -3.21 -8.91
N VAL A 371 -14.14 -4.23 -9.43
CA VAL A 371 -12.92 -4.02 -10.22
C VAL A 371 -13.21 -3.49 -11.62
N GLU A 372 -14.43 -3.67 -12.14
CA GLU A 372 -14.79 -3.22 -13.48
C GLU A 372 -15.17 -1.73 -13.48
N THR A 373 -15.86 -1.28 -12.45
CA THR A 373 -16.39 0.08 -12.34
C THR A 373 -15.65 0.95 -11.35
N TYR A 374 -14.83 0.36 -10.47
CA TYR A 374 -14.20 0.97 -9.29
C TYR A 374 -15.20 1.54 -8.27
N ALA A 375 -16.48 1.21 -8.42
CA ALA A 375 -17.52 1.65 -7.52
C ALA A 375 -17.53 0.80 -6.23
N PRO A 376 -17.94 1.39 -5.08
CA PRO A 376 -18.17 0.63 -3.86
C PRO A 376 -19.37 -0.30 -4.03
N ARG A 377 -19.23 -1.56 -3.62
CA ARG A 377 -20.34 -2.52 -3.53
C ARG A 377 -20.52 -3.00 -2.09
N PRO A 378 -21.76 -3.25 -1.63
CA PRO A 378 -21.99 -3.81 -0.31
C PRO A 378 -21.25 -5.15 -0.13
N ALA A 379 -20.57 -5.33 1.01
CA ALA A 379 -19.87 -6.55 1.32
C ALA A 379 -19.83 -6.77 2.84
N THR A 380 -19.93 -8.01 3.27
CA THR A 380 -19.79 -8.44 4.67
C THR A 380 -18.53 -9.30 4.88
N TRP A 381 -17.82 -9.59 3.82
CA TRP A 381 -16.55 -10.33 3.75
C TRP A 381 -15.76 -9.89 2.52
N LEU A 382 -14.46 -10.19 2.48
CA LEU A 382 -13.61 -10.00 1.32
C LEU A 382 -12.98 -11.35 0.94
N ALA A 383 -13.04 -11.69 -0.34
CA ALA A 383 -12.37 -12.85 -0.91
C ALA A 383 -10.93 -12.55 -1.31
N LEU A 384 -10.20 -13.59 -1.70
CA LEU A 384 -8.86 -13.48 -2.28
C LEU A 384 -8.82 -12.45 -3.42
N ASN A 385 -7.83 -11.56 -3.37
CA ASN A 385 -7.60 -10.48 -4.33
C ASN A 385 -8.72 -9.40 -4.40
N GLU A 386 -9.64 -9.39 -3.45
CA GLU A 386 -10.60 -8.32 -3.33
C GLU A 386 -10.03 -7.14 -2.54
N LEU A 387 -10.43 -5.95 -2.97
CA LEU A 387 -10.15 -4.70 -2.26
C LEU A 387 -11.42 -4.24 -1.55
N GLY A 388 -11.25 -3.68 -0.35
CA GLY A 388 -12.38 -3.16 0.42
C GLY A 388 -11.96 -2.20 1.50
N SER A 389 -12.87 -1.30 1.85
CA SER A 389 -12.70 -0.36 2.95
C SER A 389 -13.20 -0.96 4.25
N VAL A 390 -12.38 -0.85 5.30
CA VAL A 390 -12.65 -1.44 6.61
C VAL A 390 -12.35 -0.47 7.75
N THR A 391 -12.98 -0.68 8.91
CA THR A 391 -12.53 -0.09 10.18
C THR A 391 -11.77 -1.14 10.98
N ILE A 392 -10.60 -0.73 11.47
CA ILE A 392 -9.71 -1.56 12.28
C ILE A 392 -9.56 -0.94 13.66
N ALA A 393 -9.82 -1.72 14.72
CA ALA A 393 -9.48 -1.38 16.09
C ALA A 393 -8.14 -1.99 16.48
N LEU A 394 -7.34 -1.25 17.23
CA LEU A 394 -6.02 -1.63 17.70
C LEU A 394 -6.04 -1.82 19.23
N ASP A 395 -5.29 -2.79 19.73
CA ASP A 395 -5.14 -3.05 21.17
C ASP A 395 -4.30 -1.98 21.89
N ARG A 396 -3.53 -1.20 21.14
CA ARG A 396 -2.75 -0.06 21.63
C ARG A 396 -2.75 1.08 20.61
N LYS A 397 -2.49 2.29 21.11
CA LYS A 397 -2.35 3.46 20.23
C LYS A 397 -1.06 3.37 19.40
N LEU A 398 -1.18 3.61 18.10
CA LEU A 398 -0.07 3.76 17.16
C LEU A 398 -0.09 5.15 16.53
N VAL A 399 1.07 5.61 16.10
CA VAL A 399 1.18 6.79 15.24
C VAL A 399 0.96 6.34 13.81
N ALA A 400 -0.14 6.78 13.23
CA ALA A 400 -0.48 6.54 11.84
C ALA A 400 -0.80 7.86 11.13
N ALA A 401 -0.73 7.83 9.80
CA ALA A 401 -1.14 8.95 8.95
C ALA A 401 -1.88 8.39 7.72
N PRO A 402 -2.75 9.16 7.06
CA PRO A 402 -3.26 8.76 5.75
C PRO A 402 -2.10 8.47 4.80
N TYR A 403 -2.18 7.35 4.08
CA TYR A 403 -1.10 6.88 3.20
C TYR A 403 -0.72 7.90 2.13
N ARG A 404 -1.71 8.64 1.64
CA ARG A 404 -1.49 9.73 0.67
C ARG A 404 -0.61 10.85 1.23
N ASP A 405 -0.64 11.07 2.56
CA ASP A 405 0.08 12.16 3.22
C ASP A 405 1.48 11.69 3.65
N VAL A 406 1.61 10.53 4.32
CA VAL A 406 2.89 9.95 4.77
C VAL A 406 2.90 8.44 4.51
N ARG A 407 3.50 8.01 3.40
CA ARG A 407 3.52 6.58 3.02
C ARG A 407 4.06 5.67 4.14
N ALA A 408 5.16 6.07 4.78
CA ALA A 408 5.82 5.28 5.83
C ALA A 408 4.98 5.09 7.11
N LEU A 409 4.00 5.96 7.36
CA LEU A 409 3.09 5.89 8.50
C LEU A 409 1.66 5.51 8.10
N GLY A 410 1.44 5.22 6.82
CA GLY A 410 0.12 4.91 6.26
C GLY A 410 0.00 3.53 5.63
N ALA A 411 1.10 2.80 5.42
CA ALA A 411 1.07 1.44 4.88
C ALA A 411 1.30 0.40 5.98
N PHE A 412 0.54 -0.68 5.94
CA PHE A 412 0.66 -1.78 6.89
C PHE A 412 0.34 -3.13 6.24
N ILE A 413 0.73 -4.20 6.91
CA ILE A 413 0.30 -5.56 6.59
C ILE A 413 -0.46 -6.17 7.77
N LEU A 414 -1.40 -7.06 7.47
CA LEU A 414 -2.04 -7.94 8.43
C LEU A 414 -1.44 -9.34 8.31
N VAL A 415 -1.05 -9.90 9.44
CA VAL A 415 -0.48 -11.24 9.55
C VAL A 415 -1.40 -12.08 10.41
N ASP A 416 -1.76 -13.26 9.93
CA ASP A 416 -2.53 -14.21 10.72
C ASP A 416 -1.70 -14.71 11.90
N ARG A 417 -2.28 -14.70 13.09
CA ARG A 417 -1.55 -15.01 14.33
C ARG A 417 -1.21 -16.49 14.49
N VAL A 418 -1.93 -17.36 13.81
CA VAL A 418 -1.77 -18.81 13.88
C VAL A 418 -0.82 -19.30 12.77
N THR A 419 -1.15 -18.99 11.52
CA THR A 419 -0.40 -19.45 10.35
C THR A 419 0.87 -18.63 10.09
N ARG A 420 0.95 -17.43 10.65
CA ARG A 420 2.04 -16.45 10.41
C ARG A 420 2.15 -15.98 8.96
N GLN A 421 1.13 -16.22 8.17
CA GLN A 421 1.07 -15.74 6.79
C GLN A 421 0.57 -14.30 6.73
N THR A 422 1.11 -13.52 5.80
CA THR A 422 0.57 -12.21 5.46
C THR A 422 -0.75 -12.41 4.72
N VAL A 423 -1.85 -11.93 5.30
CA VAL A 423 -3.21 -12.12 4.79
C VAL A 423 -3.79 -10.87 4.15
N ALA A 424 -3.23 -9.70 4.42
CA ALA A 424 -3.62 -8.47 3.74
C ALA A 424 -2.48 -7.46 3.69
N LEU A 425 -2.50 -6.63 2.65
CA LEU A 425 -1.83 -5.35 2.57
C LEU A 425 -2.89 -4.27 2.77
N GLY A 426 -2.59 -3.24 3.57
CA GLY A 426 -3.51 -2.15 3.83
C GLY A 426 -2.87 -0.78 3.73
N VAL A 427 -3.68 0.20 3.32
CA VAL A 427 -3.33 1.62 3.36
C VAL A 427 -4.35 2.36 4.22
N VAL A 428 -3.86 3.25 5.08
CA VAL A 428 -4.71 4.10 5.92
C VAL A 428 -5.34 5.17 5.05
N ASP A 429 -6.67 5.21 5.01
CA ASP A 429 -7.43 6.22 4.26
C ASP A 429 -7.70 7.45 5.13
N ALA A 430 -8.16 7.20 6.37
CA ALA A 430 -8.50 8.24 7.32
C ALA A 430 -8.24 7.79 8.76
N LEU A 431 -7.96 8.77 9.60
CA LEU A 431 -7.92 8.60 11.06
C LEU A 431 -9.23 9.13 11.65
N PRO A 432 -9.68 8.62 12.82
CA PRO A 432 -10.78 9.25 13.53
C PRO A 432 -10.44 10.73 13.74
N LEU A 433 -11.39 11.60 13.44
CA LEU A 433 -11.26 13.01 13.85
C LEU A 433 -11.02 13.01 15.36
N ALA A 434 -9.94 13.67 15.81
CA ALA A 434 -9.73 13.92 17.22
C ALA A 434 -11.04 14.47 17.77
N ALA A 435 -11.63 13.77 18.76
CA ALA A 435 -12.82 14.29 19.41
C ALA A 435 -12.40 15.64 19.97
N THR A 436 -12.77 16.72 19.29
CA THR A 436 -12.70 18.06 19.88
C THR A 436 -13.42 17.92 21.20
N ALA A 437 -12.67 18.07 22.30
CA ALA A 437 -13.24 18.07 23.62
C ALA A 437 -14.49 18.96 23.54
N PRO A 438 -15.68 18.46 23.90
CA PRO A 438 -16.87 19.27 23.78
C PRO A 438 -16.57 20.53 24.56
N THR A 439 -16.52 21.66 23.87
CA THR A 439 -16.54 22.99 24.51
C THR A 439 -17.75 22.92 25.44
N ALA A 440 -17.50 22.96 26.73
CA ALA A 440 -18.52 22.90 27.75
C ALA A 440 -19.44 24.11 27.57
N THR A 441 -20.33 24.02 26.60
CA THR A 441 -21.51 24.84 26.54
C THR A 441 -22.36 24.33 27.68
N SER A 442 -22.46 25.09 28.76
CA SER A 442 -23.28 24.83 29.90
C SER A 442 -24.76 24.80 29.45
N VAL A 443 -25.16 23.65 28.91
CA VAL A 443 -26.56 23.33 28.74
C VAL A 443 -27.04 22.96 30.15
N ARG A 444 -27.85 23.85 30.77
CA ARG A 444 -28.57 23.53 31.99
C ARG A 444 -29.27 22.19 31.75
N PRO A 445 -29.12 21.20 32.65
CA PRO A 445 -29.77 19.91 32.47
C PRO A 445 -31.27 20.16 32.50
N THR A 446 -31.94 20.00 31.38
CA THR A 446 -33.40 19.78 31.35
C THR A 446 -33.62 18.55 32.19
N GLN A 447 -34.39 18.70 33.27
CA GLN A 447 -34.77 17.59 34.15
C GLN A 447 -35.53 16.57 33.31
N ILE A 448 -34.81 15.56 32.81
CA ILE A 448 -35.43 14.35 32.28
C ILE A 448 -35.99 13.63 33.53
N LEU A 449 -37.30 13.64 33.67
CA LEU A 449 -38.02 12.82 34.64
C LEU A 449 -37.56 11.37 34.46
N ARG A 450 -36.66 10.94 35.34
CA ARG A 450 -36.25 9.53 35.38
C ARG A 450 -37.50 8.74 35.81
N PRO A 451 -37.99 7.76 35.03
CA PRO A 451 -39.05 6.89 35.48
C PRO A 451 -38.63 6.25 36.81
N ALA A 452 -39.59 6.25 37.77
CA ALA A 452 -39.32 5.75 39.13
C ALA A 452 -38.64 4.38 39.03
N ARG A 453 -37.56 4.20 39.78
CA ARG A 453 -36.70 2.99 39.78
C ARG A 453 -37.46 1.66 39.94
N TRP A 454 -38.75 1.73 40.31
CA TRP A 454 -39.65 0.61 40.57
C TRP A 454 -40.68 0.35 39.45
N ALA A 455 -40.70 1.15 38.38
CA ALA A 455 -41.72 0.98 37.34
C ALA A 455 -41.54 -0.32 36.53
N LEU A 456 -40.32 -0.75 36.27
CA LEU A 456 -40.02 -1.99 35.51
C LEU A 456 -40.37 -3.27 36.31
N PRO A 457 -39.97 -3.45 37.59
CA PRO A 457 -40.37 -4.61 38.38
C PRO A 457 -41.87 -4.71 38.59
N LEU A 458 -42.57 -3.57 38.83
CA LEU A 458 -44.02 -3.55 39.00
C LEU A 458 -44.76 -3.91 37.69
N ALA A 459 -44.29 -3.43 36.53
CA ALA A 459 -44.88 -3.76 35.25
C ALA A 459 -44.65 -5.26 34.88
N ALA A 460 -43.47 -5.81 35.18
CA ALA A 460 -43.19 -7.24 34.99
C ALA A 460 -44.04 -8.12 35.92
N GLY A 461 -44.21 -7.74 37.19
CA GLY A 461 -45.07 -8.43 38.13
C GLY A 461 -46.54 -8.43 37.71
N ALA A 462 -47.06 -7.29 37.23
CA ALA A 462 -48.41 -7.16 36.71
C ALA A 462 -48.65 -8.01 35.45
N ALA A 463 -47.67 -8.05 34.51
CA ALA A 463 -47.77 -8.86 33.32
C ALA A 463 -47.75 -10.38 33.61
N MET A 464 -46.95 -10.82 34.58
CA MET A 464 -46.92 -12.22 35.02
C MET A 464 -48.18 -12.61 35.79
N ALA A 465 -48.74 -11.71 36.60
CA ALA A 465 -50.02 -11.94 37.26
C ALA A 465 -51.16 -12.07 36.26
N ALA A 466 -51.21 -11.23 35.22
CA ALA A 466 -52.20 -11.32 34.15
C ALA A 466 -52.09 -12.63 33.37
N LEU A 467 -50.85 -13.10 33.07
CA LEU A 467 -50.61 -14.36 32.38
C LEU A 467 -51.01 -15.56 33.23
N ALA A 468 -50.72 -15.55 34.53
CA ALA A 468 -51.12 -16.58 35.47
C ALA A 468 -52.63 -16.66 35.62
N GLY A 469 -53.35 -15.49 35.68
CA GLY A 469 -54.81 -15.42 35.71
C GLY A 469 -55.45 -16.00 34.45
N LEU A 470 -54.88 -15.81 33.31
CA LEU A 470 -55.31 -16.40 32.02
C LEU A 470 -55.20 -17.91 32.00
N LEU A 471 -54.14 -18.47 32.63
CA LEU A 471 -53.81 -19.88 32.59
C LEU A 471 -54.49 -20.73 33.68
N THR A 472 -54.73 -20.18 34.87
CA THR A 472 -55.17 -20.94 36.05
C THR A 472 -56.62 -20.68 36.49
N HIS A 473 -57.21 -19.59 36.02
CA HIS A 473 -58.56 -19.12 36.48
C HIS A 473 -58.74 -18.99 38.01
N ASP A 474 -57.59 -18.96 38.77
CA ASP A 474 -57.60 -18.85 40.21
C ASP A 474 -57.00 -17.51 40.69
N PRO A 475 -57.75 -16.60 41.28
CA PRO A 475 -57.28 -15.29 41.69
C PRO A 475 -56.28 -15.33 42.86
N ALA A 476 -56.27 -16.37 43.70
CA ALA A 476 -55.26 -16.47 44.77
C ALA A 476 -53.87 -16.88 44.27
N THR A 477 -53.82 -17.78 43.34
CA THR A 477 -52.56 -18.18 42.67
C THR A 477 -51.99 -17.06 41.84
N THR A 478 -52.82 -16.25 41.19
CA THR A 478 -52.40 -15.10 40.37
C THR A 478 -51.77 -14.02 41.25
N ALA A 479 -52.34 -13.70 42.43
CA ALA A 479 -51.76 -12.70 43.32
C ALA A 479 -50.41 -13.14 43.94
N THR A 480 -50.30 -14.42 44.30
CA THR A 480 -49.09 -15.00 44.93
C THR A 480 -47.89 -15.04 43.92
N LEU A 481 -48.07 -15.40 42.64
CA LEU A 481 -47.05 -15.41 41.63
C LEU A 481 -46.59 -14.00 41.25
N GLY A 482 -47.48 -13.03 41.21
CA GLY A 482 -47.15 -11.62 40.97
C GLY A 482 -46.27 -11.03 42.07
N LEU A 483 -46.61 -11.28 43.34
CA LEU A 483 -45.86 -10.83 44.53
C LEU A 483 -44.46 -11.53 44.61
N ALA A 484 -44.38 -12.83 44.35
CA ALA A 484 -43.16 -13.57 44.38
C ALA A 484 -42.15 -13.04 43.31
N ASN A 485 -42.63 -12.70 42.12
CA ASN A 485 -41.80 -12.16 41.06
C ASN A 485 -41.24 -10.75 41.38
N VAL A 486 -42.03 -9.88 41.98
CA VAL A 486 -41.60 -8.58 42.47
C VAL A 486 -40.52 -8.72 43.54
N LEU A 487 -40.67 -9.70 44.44
CA LEU A 487 -39.68 -9.98 45.49
C LEU A 487 -38.36 -10.50 44.95
N VAL A 488 -38.39 -11.42 43.97
CA VAL A 488 -37.18 -11.97 43.30
C VAL A 488 -36.41 -10.86 42.59
N PHE A 489 -37.08 -9.98 41.84
CA PHE A 489 -36.45 -8.85 41.19
C PHE A 489 -35.86 -7.84 42.19
N ALA A 490 -36.51 -7.61 43.32
CA ALA A 490 -36.01 -6.72 44.36
C ALA A 490 -34.75 -7.28 45.05
N VAL A 491 -34.70 -8.58 45.31
CA VAL A 491 -33.55 -9.28 45.91
C VAL A 491 -32.39 -9.35 44.95
N ALA A 492 -32.61 -9.70 43.67
CA ALA A 492 -31.56 -9.73 42.63
C ALA A 492 -30.87 -8.37 42.49
N ARG A 493 -31.62 -7.30 42.46
CA ARG A 493 -31.07 -5.93 42.34
C ARG A 493 -30.34 -5.46 43.60
N ARG A 494 -30.71 -5.98 44.78
CA ARG A 494 -29.97 -5.71 46.03
C ARG A 494 -28.62 -6.43 46.05
N ILE A 495 -28.52 -7.62 45.45
CA ILE A 495 -27.28 -8.37 45.29
C ILE A 495 -26.39 -7.66 44.29
N GLU A 496 -26.89 -7.20 43.14
CA GLU A 496 -26.13 -6.41 42.18
C GLU A 496 -25.52 -5.12 42.75
N ASN A 497 -26.28 -4.41 43.61
CA ASN A 497 -25.81 -3.20 44.27
C ASN A 497 -24.84 -3.47 45.44
N LEU A 498 -24.69 -4.71 45.91
CA LEU A 498 -23.72 -5.14 46.92
C LEU A 498 -22.44 -5.65 46.30
N LEU A 499 -22.47 -6.02 45.00
CA LEU A 499 -21.32 -6.54 44.20
C LEU A 499 -20.68 -5.48 43.31
N ALA A 500 -21.30 -4.31 43.15
CA ALA A 500 -20.78 -3.12 42.45
C ALA A 500 -20.20 -2.11 43.46
#